data_b4fa7d160ee74853c0c9506d96e44bde
#
_entry.id   b4fa7d160ee74853c0c9506d96e44bde
#
_cell.length_a   1.000
_cell.length_b   1.000
_cell.length_c   1.000
_cell.angle_alpha   90.00
_cell.angle_beta   90.00
_cell.angle_gamma   90.00
#
_symmetry.space_group_name_H-M   'P 1'
#
loop_
_entity.id
_entity.type
_entity.pdbx_description
1 polymer ?
#
loop_
_entity_poly.entity_id
_entity_poly.type
_entity_poly.pdbx_seq_one_letter_code
_entity_poly.pdbx_strand_id
1 'polypeptide(L)'
;MLAITMVCVVIVFAIVMVQKEKGTLVKQARAVTKDMVYENAYIVSNDDGRLIFICDGDLYRAKGTMEENFTGVCDIEISGSKVKKIQIKPDDISGVMLSYGDGTMQIAGQGDIPMQSDKLPVYDETGTSPKEIAVSDLIIGSETLSYILDSGRICAIVRRQVPDLTYIRVLIKNDGKDAFPTIAAAAAANIYVDDADCGSNAIDDVGAYMANAQKSRIKVSSADNYVSINGKSYPGSFEFIGTEEGIVAVNTVDVETYVRYVLPSEMPSTFDAEALKAQAVCARTFVYSQMKNTQYALYGANIDNTTAFQVYNASETKQSTDEAVKATAGQVVSCGRSLITCYYFSTSAGKTEDMEVWSSSTPDFIHKVESVDDNSPYYRWTSELDLSAYNDPQYGTATGISVDKTSDAGYVLSLTINYGNKSQTITAENDIRKALGHYQKKVTLNDSSVRENMSMIPSACFSVSAGANGHYTLSGGGFGHGIGFSQYGADKLAKAGSSYKDIIGYYYKDVTVVDISSVRSEQ
;
A
#
# COMPACT_ATOMS: atom_id res chain seq x y z
N MET A 1 -14.94 30.62 -39.97
CA MET A 1 -13.67 31.35 -39.78
C MET A 1 -13.17 31.31 -38.33
N LEU A 2 -13.97 31.62 -37.31
CA LEU A 2 -13.52 31.60 -35.91
C LEU A 2 -13.00 30.22 -35.41
N ALA A 3 -13.63 29.11 -35.81
CA ALA A 3 -13.22 27.77 -35.36
C ALA A 3 -11.85 27.32 -35.92
N ILE A 4 -11.53 27.72 -37.16
CA ILE A 4 -10.24 27.38 -37.78
C ILE A 4 -9.12 28.20 -37.13
N THR A 5 -9.39 29.48 -36.79
CA THR A 5 -8.41 30.34 -36.10
C THR A 5 -8.09 29.82 -34.69
N MET A 6 -9.08 29.29 -33.98
CA MET A 6 -8.90 28.73 -32.63
C MET A 6 -8.07 27.44 -32.63
N VAL A 7 -8.30 26.58 -33.64
CA VAL A 7 -7.50 25.34 -33.82
C VAL A 7 -6.05 25.66 -34.17
N CYS A 8 -5.82 26.62 -35.07
CA CYS A 8 -4.46 27.06 -35.40
C CYS A 8 -3.72 27.69 -34.22
N VAL A 9 -4.40 28.48 -33.38
CA VAL A 9 -3.81 29.05 -32.16
C VAL A 9 -3.43 27.99 -31.15
N VAL A 10 -4.28 26.96 -30.95
CA VAL A 10 -3.98 25.84 -30.06
C VAL A 10 -2.80 25.01 -30.56
N ILE A 11 -2.73 24.75 -31.87
CA ILE A 11 -1.61 24.01 -32.48
C ILE A 11 -0.30 24.80 -32.37
N VAL A 12 -0.33 26.12 -32.64
CA VAL A 12 0.87 26.98 -32.49
C VAL A 12 1.32 27.06 -31.03
N PHE A 13 0.38 27.16 -30.09
CA PHE A 13 0.70 27.17 -28.67
C PHE A 13 1.31 25.84 -28.21
N ALA A 14 0.77 24.70 -28.67
CA ALA A 14 1.32 23.37 -28.40
C ALA A 14 2.74 23.21 -28.98
N ILE A 15 2.98 23.65 -30.21
CA ILE A 15 4.31 23.61 -30.84
C ILE A 15 5.31 24.50 -30.09
N VAL A 16 4.91 25.70 -29.66
CA VAL A 16 5.78 26.61 -28.88
C VAL A 16 6.10 26.02 -27.52
N MET A 17 5.14 25.38 -26.85
CA MET A 17 5.36 24.70 -25.55
C MET A 17 6.32 23.52 -25.71
N VAL A 18 6.11 22.64 -26.69
CA VAL A 18 7.02 21.51 -26.99
C VAL A 18 8.44 21.99 -27.31
N GLN A 19 8.61 23.06 -28.09
CA GLN A 19 9.94 23.63 -28.37
C GLN A 19 10.60 24.26 -27.14
N LYS A 20 9.80 24.86 -26.23
CA LYS A 20 10.30 25.43 -24.98
C LYS A 20 10.73 24.32 -24.00
N GLU A 21 10.00 23.23 -23.91
CA GLU A 21 10.35 22.05 -23.10
C GLU A 21 11.61 21.37 -23.63
N LYS A 22 11.71 21.11 -24.94
CA LYS A 22 12.93 20.59 -25.57
C LYS A 22 14.16 21.47 -25.26
N GLY A 23 14.01 22.79 -25.34
CA GLY A 23 15.09 23.74 -25.00
C GLY A 23 15.50 23.70 -23.52
N THR A 24 14.58 23.37 -22.63
CA THR A 24 14.83 23.20 -21.19
C THR A 24 15.58 21.89 -20.92
N LEU A 25 15.18 20.79 -21.53
CA LEU A 25 15.85 19.47 -21.43
C LEU A 25 17.32 19.55 -21.88
N VAL A 26 17.59 20.24 -23.00
CA VAL A 26 18.97 20.43 -23.50
C VAL A 26 19.84 21.19 -22.49
N LYS A 27 19.28 22.17 -21.76
CA LYS A 27 20.02 22.93 -20.73
C LYS A 27 20.28 22.13 -19.46
N GLN A 28 19.39 21.22 -19.11
CA GLN A 28 19.48 20.38 -17.90
C GLN A 28 20.41 19.18 -18.12
N ALA A 29 20.55 18.66 -19.37
CA ALA A 29 21.31 17.48 -19.67
C ALA A 29 22.82 17.66 -19.45
N ARG A 30 23.43 16.74 -18.73
CA ARG A 30 24.90 16.68 -18.52
C ARG A 30 25.61 16.40 -19.84
N ALA A 31 26.66 17.14 -20.16
CA ALA A 31 27.47 16.87 -21.34
C ALA A 31 28.37 15.65 -21.11
N VAL A 32 28.31 14.68 -22.00
CA VAL A 32 29.28 13.58 -22.00
C VAL A 32 30.61 14.08 -22.54
N THR A 33 31.71 13.77 -21.86
CA THR A 33 33.06 14.25 -22.19
C THR A 33 34.14 13.17 -22.20
N LYS A 34 33.77 11.91 -21.92
CA LYS A 34 34.66 10.76 -21.81
C LYS A 34 34.18 9.59 -22.64
N ASP A 35 35.07 8.69 -23.01
CA ASP A 35 34.74 7.41 -23.61
C ASP A 35 33.94 6.57 -22.60
N MET A 36 32.74 6.12 -23.01
CA MET A 36 31.85 5.37 -22.16
C MET A 36 30.80 4.60 -22.99
N VAL A 37 30.35 3.48 -22.47
CA VAL A 37 29.18 2.77 -22.97
C VAL A 37 28.05 2.97 -21.97
N TYR A 38 26.90 3.41 -22.48
CA TYR A 38 25.66 3.52 -21.74
C TYR A 38 24.75 2.38 -22.17
N GLU A 39 24.62 1.37 -21.32
CA GLU A 39 23.79 0.21 -21.58
C GLU A 39 22.33 0.47 -21.18
N ASN A 40 21.38 -0.04 -21.97
CA ASN A 40 19.94 0.10 -21.73
C ASN A 40 19.48 1.57 -21.54
N ALA A 41 20.18 2.53 -22.13
CA ALA A 41 19.82 3.96 -22.07
C ALA A 41 18.55 4.23 -22.89
N TYR A 42 17.77 5.25 -22.49
CA TYR A 42 16.57 5.67 -23.21
C TYR A 42 16.80 6.97 -23.98
N ILE A 43 16.65 6.93 -25.30
CA ILE A 43 16.75 8.13 -26.13
C ILE A 43 15.47 8.95 -25.99
N VAL A 44 15.62 10.19 -25.50
CA VAL A 44 14.53 11.17 -25.32
C VAL A 44 14.34 12.02 -26.57
N SER A 45 15.45 12.46 -27.20
CA SER A 45 15.40 13.23 -28.44
C SER A 45 16.69 13.12 -29.24
N ASN A 46 16.57 13.34 -30.55
CA ASN A 46 17.66 13.31 -31.50
C ASN A 46 17.48 14.50 -32.47
N ASP A 47 17.80 15.73 -31.99
CA ASP A 47 17.58 16.95 -32.73
C ASP A 47 18.86 17.82 -32.80
N ASP A 48 19.05 18.59 -33.86
CA ASP A 48 20.13 19.58 -34.04
C ASP A 48 21.56 19.05 -33.85
N GLY A 49 21.83 17.80 -34.28
CA GLY A 49 23.15 17.19 -34.13
C GLY A 49 23.50 16.82 -32.69
N ARG A 50 22.48 16.64 -31.84
CA ARG A 50 22.61 16.28 -30.43
C ARG A 50 21.66 15.14 -30.08
N LEU A 51 22.20 14.14 -29.39
CA LEU A 51 21.45 13.07 -28.78
C LEU A 51 21.22 13.41 -27.31
N ILE A 52 19.97 13.34 -26.84
CA ILE A 52 19.60 13.44 -25.41
C ILE A 52 19.05 12.11 -24.98
N PHE A 53 19.57 11.57 -23.89
CA PHE A 53 19.21 10.27 -23.37
C PHE A 53 19.26 10.21 -21.83
N ILE A 54 18.50 9.29 -21.25
CA ILE A 54 18.47 8.98 -19.82
C ILE A 54 19.23 7.68 -19.60
N CYS A 55 20.06 7.62 -18.56
CA CYS A 55 20.68 6.41 -18.07
C CYS A 55 21.05 6.57 -16.61
N ASP A 56 20.80 5.55 -15.78
CA ASP A 56 21.08 5.54 -14.33
C ASP A 56 20.50 6.77 -13.60
N GLY A 57 19.26 7.17 -13.98
CA GLY A 57 18.55 8.31 -13.38
C GLY A 57 19.02 9.69 -13.84
N ASP A 58 20.09 9.79 -14.62
CA ASP A 58 20.64 11.05 -15.10
C ASP A 58 20.31 11.31 -16.58
N LEU A 59 20.11 12.60 -16.91
CA LEU A 59 19.89 13.05 -18.28
C LEU A 59 21.21 13.51 -18.90
N TYR A 60 21.58 12.91 -20.04
CA TYR A 60 22.82 13.17 -20.76
C TYR A 60 22.60 13.77 -22.13
N ARG A 61 23.63 14.48 -22.65
CA ARG A 61 23.71 14.96 -24.03
C ARG A 61 25.07 14.61 -24.65
N ALA A 62 25.03 14.08 -25.87
CA ALA A 62 26.20 13.80 -26.68
C ALA A 62 26.08 14.45 -28.06
N LYS A 63 27.21 14.68 -28.76
CA LYS A 63 27.22 15.13 -30.16
C LYS A 63 27.00 13.92 -31.07
N GLY A 64 26.11 14.03 -32.01
CA GLY A 64 25.77 13.00 -32.97
C GLY A 64 24.28 12.99 -33.28
N THR A 65 23.92 12.35 -34.35
CA THR A 65 22.54 12.15 -34.80
C THR A 65 22.30 10.72 -35.19
N MET A 66 21.06 10.28 -35.15
CA MET A 66 20.58 9.09 -35.79
C MET A 66 19.96 9.47 -37.13
N GLU A 67 19.97 8.56 -38.10
CA GLU A 67 19.33 8.77 -39.40
C GLU A 67 17.78 8.85 -39.30
N GLU A 68 17.20 8.24 -38.26
CA GLU A 68 15.78 8.24 -37.99
C GLU A 68 15.47 8.91 -36.62
N ASN A 69 14.32 9.58 -36.50
CA ASN A 69 13.80 10.05 -35.21
C ASN A 69 13.32 8.86 -34.38
N PHE A 70 14.20 8.31 -33.58
CA PHE A 70 13.95 7.19 -32.69
C PHE A 70 13.89 7.72 -31.24
N THR A 71 12.91 7.25 -30.49
CA THR A 71 12.83 7.31 -29.03
C THR A 71 12.67 5.88 -28.52
N GLY A 72 13.40 5.51 -27.47
CA GLY A 72 13.36 4.15 -26.94
C GLY A 72 14.69 3.69 -26.35
N VAL A 73 14.76 2.41 -26.00
CA VAL A 73 15.90 1.80 -25.31
C VAL A 73 17.00 1.40 -26.30
N CYS A 74 18.24 1.68 -25.95
CA CYS A 74 19.41 1.34 -26.76
C CYS A 74 20.68 1.27 -25.92
N ASP A 75 21.72 0.67 -26.48
CA ASP A 75 23.10 0.85 -25.97
C ASP A 75 23.79 1.95 -26.80
N ILE A 76 24.49 2.85 -26.11
CA ILE A 76 25.16 4.02 -26.71
C ILE A 76 26.65 3.97 -26.41
N GLU A 77 27.48 3.80 -27.44
CA GLU A 77 28.93 3.91 -27.33
C GLU A 77 29.36 5.35 -27.66
N ILE A 78 30.04 5.99 -26.73
CA ILE A 78 30.55 7.37 -26.83
C ILE A 78 32.07 7.36 -26.87
N SER A 79 32.65 8.16 -27.78
CA SER A 79 34.08 8.47 -27.77
C SER A 79 34.31 9.99 -27.63
N GLY A 80 34.92 10.39 -26.52
CA GLY A 80 35.02 11.79 -26.09
C GLY A 80 33.65 12.41 -25.83
N SER A 81 33.16 13.23 -26.75
CA SER A 81 31.81 13.84 -26.66
C SER A 81 30.87 13.42 -27.79
N LYS A 82 31.32 12.48 -28.65
CA LYS A 82 30.61 12.09 -29.86
C LYS A 82 30.05 10.66 -29.74
N VAL A 83 28.85 10.49 -30.21
CA VAL A 83 28.23 9.17 -30.41
C VAL A 83 29.04 8.41 -31.48
N LYS A 84 29.53 7.24 -31.13
CA LYS A 84 30.27 6.34 -32.03
C LYS A 84 29.37 5.25 -32.58
N LYS A 85 28.51 4.67 -31.75
CA LYS A 85 27.60 3.60 -32.12
C LYS A 85 26.33 3.69 -31.26
N ILE A 86 25.19 3.39 -31.87
CA ILE A 86 23.92 3.16 -31.20
C ILE A 86 23.44 1.78 -31.62
N GLN A 87 23.05 0.97 -30.64
CA GLN A 87 22.41 -0.32 -30.86
C GLN A 87 21.01 -0.26 -30.26
N ILE A 88 20.00 -0.11 -31.12
CA ILE A 88 18.60 -0.08 -30.72
C ILE A 88 18.21 -1.43 -30.13
N LYS A 89 17.46 -1.40 -29.04
CA LYS A 89 16.79 -2.56 -28.44
C LYS A 89 15.28 -2.36 -28.62
N PRO A 90 14.63 -3.13 -29.51
CA PRO A 90 13.18 -3.00 -29.72
C PRO A 90 12.41 -3.53 -28.51
N ASP A 91 11.13 -3.14 -28.40
CA ASP A 91 10.20 -3.78 -27.47
C ASP A 91 9.97 -5.23 -27.93
N ASP A 92 10.36 -6.21 -27.11
CA ASP A 92 10.27 -7.62 -27.47
C ASP A 92 8.92 -8.23 -27.11
N ILE A 93 8.41 -7.89 -25.92
CA ILE A 93 7.13 -8.39 -25.42
C ILE A 93 6.36 -7.27 -24.70
N SER A 94 5.05 -7.46 -24.60
CA SER A 94 4.17 -6.58 -23.82
C SER A 94 3.19 -7.40 -23.00
N GLY A 95 2.74 -6.83 -21.90
CA GLY A 95 1.76 -7.47 -21.03
C GLY A 95 1.64 -6.77 -19.69
N VAL A 96 0.69 -7.22 -18.88
CA VAL A 96 0.49 -6.75 -17.53
C VAL A 96 1.46 -7.47 -16.58
N MET A 97 2.18 -6.73 -15.76
CA MET A 97 3.01 -7.29 -14.68
C MET A 97 2.12 -7.89 -13.61
N LEU A 98 2.20 -9.20 -13.40
CA LEU A 98 1.39 -9.91 -12.40
C LEU A 98 2.10 -10.05 -11.05
N SER A 99 3.42 -10.22 -11.07
CA SER A 99 4.27 -10.27 -9.85
C SER A 99 5.74 -10.12 -10.25
N TYR A 100 6.60 -9.82 -9.28
CA TYR A 100 8.04 -9.84 -9.46
C TYR A 100 8.77 -10.13 -8.14
N GLY A 101 9.95 -10.75 -8.25
CA GLY A 101 10.82 -11.12 -7.14
C GLY A 101 11.72 -12.28 -7.53
N ASP A 102 12.68 -12.61 -6.69
CA ASP A 102 13.62 -13.73 -6.87
C ASP A 102 14.27 -13.80 -8.27
N GLY A 103 14.59 -12.63 -8.82
CA GLY A 103 15.23 -12.50 -10.15
C GLY A 103 14.30 -12.79 -11.34
N THR A 104 12.99 -12.89 -11.14
CA THR A 104 11.99 -13.13 -12.18
C THR A 104 10.83 -12.12 -12.13
N MET A 105 10.15 -11.96 -13.26
CA MET A 105 8.92 -11.19 -13.39
C MET A 105 7.88 -12.02 -14.13
N GLN A 106 6.69 -12.14 -13.55
CA GLN A 106 5.58 -12.82 -14.21
C GLN A 106 4.73 -11.83 -15.00
N ILE A 107 4.55 -12.11 -16.27
CA ILE A 107 3.85 -11.24 -17.22
C ILE A 107 2.64 -12.01 -17.79
N ALA A 108 1.48 -11.36 -17.78
CA ALA A 108 0.25 -11.94 -18.32
C ALA A 108 0.43 -12.39 -19.78
N GLY A 109 0.09 -13.64 -20.05
CA GLY A 109 0.21 -14.25 -21.38
C GLY A 109 1.63 -14.67 -21.80
N GLN A 110 2.67 -14.30 -21.01
CA GLN A 110 4.08 -14.61 -21.31
C GLN A 110 4.72 -15.57 -20.30
N GLY A 111 4.15 -15.68 -19.09
CA GLY A 111 4.71 -16.50 -18.00
C GLY A 111 5.84 -15.79 -17.23
N ASP A 112 6.73 -16.59 -16.63
CA ASP A 112 7.87 -16.11 -15.85
C ASP A 112 9.07 -15.80 -16.76
N ILE A 113 9.50 -14.54 -16.75
CA ILE A 113 10.65 -14.07 -17.54
C ILE A 113 11.76 -13.65 -16.58
N PRO A 114 12.99 -14.19 -16.70
CA PRO A 114 14.11 -13.78 -15.85
C PRO A 114 14.45 -12.31 -16.04
N MET A 115 14.79 -11.63 -14.96
CA MET A 115 15.33 -10.27 -14.98
C MET A 115 16.86 -10.28 -15.09
N GLN A 116 17.44 -9.29 -15.74
CA GLN A 116 18.89 -9.12 -15.82
C GLN A 116 19.48 -8.64 -14.49
N SER A 117 18.69 -7.85 -13.74
CA SER A 117 19.05 -7.28 -12.44
C SER A 117 17.77 -6.97 -11.66
N ASP A 118 17.85 -6.92 -10.33
CA ASP A 118 16.76 -6.43 -9.47
C ASP A 118 16.57 -4.91 -9.61
N LYS A 119 17.55 -4.21 -10.18
CA LYS A 119 17.51 -2.76 -10.47
C LYS A 119 17.39 -2.53 -11.97
N LEU A 120 16.27 -2.94 -12.55
CA LEU A 120 15.99 -2.65 -13.96
C LEU A 120 15.64 -1.16 -14.14
N PRO A 121 16.15 -0.50 -15.20
CA PRO A 121 15.65 0.81 -15.59
C PRO A 121 14.20 0.70 -16.09
N VAL A 122 13.35 1.57 -15.58
CA VAL A 122 11.97 1.71 -16.04
C VAL A 122 11.79 3.13 -16.58
N TYR A 123 11.47 3.24 -17.87
CA TYR A 123 11.27 4.53 -18.52
C TYR A 123 9.79 4.86 -18.60
N ASP A 124 9.38 5.92 -17.91
CA ASP A 124 8.01 6.40 -17.86
C ASP A 124 7.78 7.52 -18.87
N GLU A 125 7.00 7.23 -19.91
CA GLU A 125 6.61 8.15 -20.96
C GLU A 125 5.26 8.84 -20.70
N THR A 126 4.61 8.59 -19.56
CA THR A 126 3.25 9.10 -19.30
C THR A 126 3.20 10.58 -18.96
N GLY A 127 4.36 11.20 -18.63
CA GLY A 127 4.49 12.62 -18.36
C GLY A 127 4.79 13.48 -19.60
N THR A 128 5.06 14.77 -19.40
CA THR A 128 5.45 15.71 -20.46
C THR A 128 6.80 15.39 -21.08
N SER A 129 7.67 14.73 -20.35
CA SER A 129 8.95 14.18 -20.83
C SER A 129 9.24 12.86 -20.14
N PRO A 130 9.91 11.92 -20.84
CA PRO A 130 10.31 10.65 -20.26
C PRO A 130 11.20 10.85 -19.04
N LYS A 131 11.03 9.97 -18.05
CA LYS A 131 11.88 9.90 -16.85
C LYS A 131 12.16 8.46 -16.49
N GLU A 132 13.28 8.20 -15.84
CA GLU A 132 13.56 6.90 -15.24
C GLU A 132 12.95 6.83 -13.84
N ILE A 133 12.31 5.72 -13.55
CA ILE A 133 11.70 5.39 -12.27
C ILE A 133 12.17 3.99 -11.83
N ALA A 134 11.90 3.61 -10.59
CA ALA A 134 12.20 2.28 -10.10
C ALA A 134 11.10 1.26 -10.48
N VAL A 135 11.42 -0.03 -10.49
CA VAL A 135 10.42 -1.11 -10.63
C VAL A 135 9.37 -1.03 -9.52
N SER A 136 9.77 -0.61 -8.32
CA SER A 136 8.87 -0.39 -7.18
C SER A 136 7.86 0.76 -7.37
N ASP A 137 8.05 1.62 -8.38
CA ASP A 137 7.08 2.66 -8.75
C ASP A 137 5.97 2.15 -9.69
N LEU A 138 6.13 0.95 -10.24
CA LEU A 138 5.10 0.29 -11.02
C LEU A 138 4.01 -0.27 -10.11
N ILE A 139 2.77 -0.28 -10.59
CA ILE A 139 1.63 -0.84 -9.86
C ILE A 139 1.28 -2.19 -10.47
N ILE A 140 1.38 -3.25 -9.67
CA ILE A 140 1.13 -4.62 -10.11
C ILE A 140 -0.33 -4.76 -10.58
N GLY A 141 -0.52 -5.34 -11.76
CA GLY A 141 -1.83 -5.63 -12.33
C GLY A 141 -2.57 -4.44 -12.94
N SER A 142 -1.93 -3.25 -13.04
CA SER A 142 -2.63 -1.99 -13.35
C SER A 142 -2.50 -1.50 -14.79
N GLU A 143 -1.40 -1.82 -15.48
CA GLU A 143 -1.16 -1.34 -16.85
C GLU A 143 -0.41 -2.36 -17.72
N THR A 144 -0.57 -2.23 -19.02
CA THR A 144 0.26 -2.96 -19.99
C THR A 144 1.59 -2.24 -20.15
N LEU A 145 2.67 -2.96 -19.88
CA LEU A 145 4.05 -2.49 -19.99
C LEU A 145 4.72 -3.11 -21.23
N SER A 146 5.73 -2.43 -21.78
CA SER A 146 6.64 -3.00 -22.76
C SER A 146 7.93 -3.43 -22.08
N TYR A 147 8.39 -4.63 -22.39
CA TYR A 147 9.61 -5.21 -21.84
C TYR A 147 10.62 -5.42 -22.93
N ILE A 148 11.83 -4.96 -22.68
CA ILE A 148 12.98 -5.09 -23.57
C ILE A 148 13.82 -6.26 -23.06
N LEU A 149 14.10 -7.21 -23.95
CA LEU A 149 14.88 -8.39 -23.63
C LEU A 149 16.31 -8.29 -24.16
N ASP A 150 17.25 -8.76 -23.38
CA ASP A 150 18.61 -9.08 -23.82
C ASP A 150 18.92 -10.52 -23.43
N SER A 151 19.23 -11.34 -24.45
CA SER A 151 19.53 -12.76 -24.27
C SER A 151 18.41 -13.52 -23.49
N GLY A 152 17.14 -13.15 -23.74
CA GLY A 152 15.96 -13.75 -23.11
C GLY A 152 15.70 -13.29 -21.65
N ARG A 153 16.38 -12.25 -21.18
CA ARG A 153 16.20 -11.66 -19.85
C ARG A 153 15.71 -10.21 -20.00
N ILE A 154 14.79 -9.79 -19.15
CA ILE A 154 14.34 -8.39 -19.12
C ILE A 154 15.51 -7.51 -18.71
N CYS A 155 15.87 -6.56 -19.57
CA CYS A 155 16.95 -5.60 -19.34
C CYS A 155 16.45 -4.15 -19.13
N ALA A 156 15.23 -3.82 -19.59
CA ALA A 156 14.55 -2.55 -19.36
C ALA A 156 13.04 -2.71 -19.49
N ILE A 157 12.30 -1.76 -18.93
CA ILE A 157 10.83 -1.67 -19.01
C ILE A 157 10.45 -0.27 -19.51
N VAL A 158 9.40 -0.17 -20.32
CA VAL A 158 8.85 1.12 -20.77
C VAL A 158 7.36 1.18 -20.41
N ARG A 159 6.98 2.22 -19.65
CA ARG A 159 5.61 2.55 -19.29
C ARG A 159 5.07 3.64 -20.21
N ARG A 160 4.05 3.33 -21.00
CA ARG A 160 3.41 4.26 -21.96
C ARG A 160 1.99 4.63 -21.58
N GLN A 161 1.42 3.96 -20.58
CA GLN A 161 0.05 4.17 -20.13
C GLN A 161 0.04 4.55 -18.65
N VAL A 162 -0.84 5.49 -18.29
CA VAL A 162 -1.10 5.81 -16.89
C VAL A 162 -1.72 4.58 -16.21
N PRO A 163 -1.28 4.21 -15.00
CA PRO A 163 -1.83 3.07 -14.27
C PRO A 163 -3.35 3.15 -14.07
N ASP A 164 -4.05 2.04 -14.24
CA ASP A 164 -5.45 1.92 -13.84
C ASP A 164 -5.52 1.66 -12.33
N LEU A 165 -5.94 2.66 -11.56
CA LEU A 165 -6.09 2.59 -10.11
C LEU A 165 -7.50 2.16 -9.68
N THR A 166 -8.29 1.59 -10.57
CA THR A 166 -9.65 1.13 -10.26
C THR A 166 -9.64 -0.05 -9.29
N TYR A 167 -8.65 -0.92 -9.37
CA TYR A 167 -8.58 -2.17 -8.62
C TYR A 167 -7.42 -2.16 -7.61
N ILE A 168 -7.65 -2.85 -6.49
CA ILE A 168 -6.62 -3.21 -5.49
C ILE A 168 -6.45 -4.74 -5.46
N ARG A 169 -5.24 -5.20 -5.20
CA ARG A 169 -4.88 -6.61 -5.11
C ARG A 169 -4.55 -6.96 -3.66
N VAL A 170 -5.37 -7.78 -3.06
CA VAL A 170 -5.35 -8.09 -1.62
C VAL A 170 -4.94 -9.55 -1.41
N LEU A 171 -3.82 -9.77 -0.72
CA LEU A 171 -3.42 -11.09 -0.24
C LEU A 171 -4.38 -11.51 0.88
N ILE A 172 -5.12 -12.60 0.67
CA ILE A 172 -6.05 -13.12 1.68
C ILE A 172 -5.31 -14.10 2.58
N LYS A 173 -5.11 -13.74 3.82
CA LYS A 173 -4.53 -14.59 4.87
C LYS A 173 -5.63 -15.30 5.64
N ASN A 174 -5.48 -16.60 5.85
CA ASN A 174 -6.39 -17.40 6.65
C ASN A 174 -5.73 -17.69 8.00
N ASP A 175 -6.26 -17.10 9.09
CA ASP A 175 -5.72 -17.21 10.45
C ASP A 175 -4.20 -16.95 10.55
N GLY A 176 -3.70 -15.99 9.76
CA GLY A 176 -2.28 -15.64 9.69
C GLY A 176 -1.43 -16.58 8.82
N LYS A 177 -2.03 -17.54 8.14
CA LYS A 177 -1.38 -18.45 7.17
C LYS A 177 -1.67 -18.00 5.74
N ASP A 178 -0.73 -18.26 4.84
CA ASP A 178 -0.81 -17.85 3.44
C ASP A 178 -1.35 -18.99 2.53
N ALA A 179 -1.90 -20.09 3.10
CA ALA A 179 -2.37 -21.26 2.36
C ALA A 179 -3.90 -21.43 2.42
N PHE A 180 -4.51 -21.72 1.28
CA PHE A 180 -5.97 -21.89 1.13
C PHE A 180 -6.31 -23.22 0.43
N PRO A 181 -7.03 -24.14 1.09
CA PRO A 181 -7.30 -25.46 0.52
C PRO A 181 -8.49 -25.54 -0.43
N THR A 182 -9.53 -24.69 -0.30
CA THR A 182 -10.79 -24.88 -1.01
C THR A 182 -11.38 -23.59 -1.58
N ILE A 183 -11.87 -23.69 -2.83
CA ILE A 183 -12.71 -22.67 -3.46
C ILE A 183 -14.10 -23.24 -3.73
N ALA A 184 -15.14 -22.47 -3.44
CA ALA A 184 -16.47 -22.71 -3.95
C ALA A 184 -16.99 -21.46 -4.67
N ALA A 185 -17.83 -21.63 -5.71
CA ALA A 185 -18.64 -20.53 -6.16
C ALA A 185 -19.62 -20.13 -5.06
N ALA A 186 -19.89 -18.83 -4.92
CA ALA A 186 -21.09 -18.41 -4.25
C ALA A 186 -22.28 -18.84 -5.09
N ALA A 187 -23.20 -19.60 -4.53
CA ALA A 187 -24.51 -20.02 -5.05
C ALA A 187 -24.69 -20.04 -6.59
N ALA A 188 -24.66 -21.20 -7.21
CA ALA A 188 -25.18 -21.50 -8.57
C ALA A 188 -24.70 -20.62 -9.76
N ALA A 189 -23.73 -19.75 -9.55
CA ALA A 189 -23.10 -18.97 -10.62
C ALA A 189 -22.02 -19.81 -11.33
N ASN A 190 -21.86 -19.61 -12.64
CA ASN A 190 -20.75 -20.23 -13.36
C ASN A 190 -19.41 -19.69 -12.88
N ILE A 191 -18.45 -20.59 -12.68
CA ILE A 191 -17.06 -20.29 -12.42
C ILE A 191 -16.29 -20.26 -13.73
N TYR A 192 -15.40 -19.29 -13.85
CA TYR A 192 -14.43 -19.19 -14.94
C TYR A 192 -13.03 -19.37 -14.37
N VAL A 193 -12.26 -20.28 -14.99
CA VAL A 193 -10.84 -20.45 -14.68
C VAL A 193 -10.04 -20.07 -15.91
N ASP A 194 -9.19 -19.05 -15.79
CA ASP A 194 -8.44 -18.45 -16.89
C ASP A 194 -9.36 -18.13 -18.09
N ASP A 195 -10.53 -17.53 -17.76
CA ASP A 195 -11.61 -17.14 -18.68
C ASP A 195 -12.35 -18.31 -19.37
N ALA A 196 -12.02 -19.57 -19.07
CA ALA A 196 -12.77 -20.74 -19.54
C ALA A 196 -13.94 -21.05 -18.59
N ASP A 197 -15.15 -21.21 -19.15
CA ASP A 197 -16.36 -21.58 -18.41
C ASP A 197 -16.25 -23.01 -17.85
N CYS A 198 -16.23 -23.15 -16.55
CA CYS A 198 -16.18 -24.43 -15.84
C CYS A 198 -17.57 -24.88 -15.30
N GLY A 199 -18.63 -24.14 -15.63
CA GLY A 199 -19.99 -24.37 -15.12
C GLY A 199 -20.11 -23.98 -13.64
N SER A 200 -21.11 -24.54 -12.96
CA SER A 200 -21.37 -24.28 -11.54
C SER A 200 -20.58 -25.21 -10.58
N ASN A 201 -19.58 -25.89 -11.08
CA ASN A 201 -18.81 -26.84 -10.28
C ASN A 201 -17.85 -26.10 -9.34
N ALA A 202 -17.97 -26.37 -8.04
CA ALA A 202 -16.99 -25.94 -7.06
C ALA A 202 -15.63 -26.61 -7.36
N ILE A 203 -14.54 -25.89 -7.09
CA ILE A 203 -13.21 -26.46 -7.05
C ILE A 203 -12.96 -26.88 -5.61
N ASP A 204 -13.11 -28.16 -5.32
CA ASP A 204 -13.00 -28.69 -3.95
C ASP A 204 -11.55 -28.67 -3.42
N ASP A 205 -10.56 -28.73 -4.33
CA ASP A 205 -9.14 -28.65 -4.01
C ASP A 205 -8.39 -27.92 -5.11
N VAL A 206 -8.01 -26.67 -4.82
CA VAL A 206 -7.27 -25.81 -5.76
C VAL A 206 -5.91 -26.40 -6.10
N GLY A 207 -5.23 -26.98 -5.11
CA GLY A 207 -3.91 -27.57 -5.32
C GLY A 207 -3.98 -28.75 -6.28
N ALA A 208 -4.93 -29.64 -6.10
CA ALA A 208 -5.16 -30.76 -7.01
C ALA A 208 -5.55 -30.27 -8.42
N TYR A 209 -6.41 -29.23 -8.50
CA TYR A 209 -6.78 -28.64 -9.79
C TYR A 209 -5.57 -28.06 -10.53
N MET A 210 -4.75 -27.26 -9.85
CA MET A 210 -3.56 -26.64 -10.42
C MET A 210 -2.53 -27.70 -10.85
N ALA A 211 -2.29 -28.71 -10.01
CA ALA A 211 -1.39 -29.83 -10.32
C ALA A 211 -1.84 -30.61 -11.55
N ASN A 212 -3.14 -30.95 -11.64
CA ASN A 212 -3.71 -31.65 -12.78
C ASN A 212 -3.65 -30.81 -14.06
N ALA A 213 -3.84 -29.49 -13.95
CA ALA A 213 -3.73 -28.54 -15.05
C ALA A 213 -2.26 -28.19 -15.41
N GLN A 214 -1.29 -28.63 -14.61
CA GLN A 214 0.14 -28.27 -14.72
C GLN A 214 0.36 -26.74 -14.74
N LYS A 215 -0.35 -26.01 -13.87
CA LYS A 215 -0.29 -24.55 -13.77
C LYS A 215 0.23 -24.13 -12.38
N SER A 216 1.18 -23.20 -12.36
CA SER A 216 1.67 -22.55 -11.15
C SER A 216 0.78 -21.40 -10.69
N ARG A 217 -0.05 -20.86 -11.60
CA ARG A 217 -1.01 -19.77 -11.33
C ARG A 217 -2.29 -19.99 -12.12
N ILE A 218 -3.43 -19.73 -11.48
CA ILE A 218 -4.75 -19.69 -12.13
C ILE A 218 -5.51 -18.46 -11.69
N LYS A 219 -6.33 -17.88 -12.58
CA LYS A 219 -7.29 -16.83 -12.25
C LYS A 219 -8.68 -17.44 -12.16
N VAL A 220 -9.41 -17.12 -11.10
CA VAL A 220 -10.79 -17.56 -10.88
C VAL A 220 -11.71 -16.37 -10.76
N SER A 221 -12.78 -16.37 -11.53
CA SER A 221 -13.87 -15.40 -11.45
C SER A 221 -15.21 -16.11 -11.53
N SER A 222 -16.30 -15.39 -11.29
CA SER A 222 -17.65 -15.93 -11.40
C SER A 222 -18.59 -14.95 -12.12
N ALA A 223 -19.70 -15.47 -12.64
CA ALA A 223 -20.67 -14.67 -13.39
C ALA A 223 -21.37 -13.61 -12.55
N ASP A 224 -21.47 -13.81 -11.22
CA ASP A 224 -22.05 -12.87 -10.26
C ASP A 224 -21.00 -11.96 -9.59
N ASN A 225 -19.74 -12.08 -10.01
CA ASN A 225 -18.60 -11.31 -9.48
C ASN A 225 -18.30 -11.59 -7.99
N TYR A 226 -18.63 -12.80 -7.48
CA TYR A 226 -18.30 -13.25 -6.13
C TYR A 226 -17.65 -14.62 -6.16
N VAL A 227 -16.54 -14.77 -5.44
CA VAL A 227 -15.85 -16.05 -5.27
C VAL A 227 -15.80 -16.40 -3.77
N SER A 228 -16.27 -17.59 -3.42
CA SER A 228 -16.26 -18.07 -2.04
C SER A 228 -14.99 -18.85 -1.75
N ILE A 229 -14.27 -18.46 -0.70
CA ILE A 229 -13.08 -19.15 -0.21
C ILE A 229 -13.31 -19.56 1.25
N ASN A 230 -13.18 -20.83 1.57
CA ASN A 230 -13.37 -21.36 2.93
C ASN A 230 -14.71 -20.91 3.54
N GLY A 231 -15.78 -20.87 2.73
CA GLY A 231 -17.12 -20.46 3.16
C GLY A 231 -17.36 -18.97 3.30
N LYS A 232 -16.36 -18.12 2.98
CA LYS A 232 -16.50 -16.67 2.94
C LYS A 232 -16.58 -16.18 1.49
N SER A 233 -17.60 -15.40 1.16
CA SER A 233 -17.82 -14.87 -0.19
C SER A 233 -17.18 -13.50 -0.34
N TYR A 234 -16.22 -13.38 -1.26
CA TYR A 234 -15.51 -12.16 -1.58
C TYR A 234 -15.95 -11.61 -2.94
N PRO A 235 -16.13 -10.29 -3.08
CA PRO A 235 -16.36 -9.67 -4.38
C PRO A 235 -15.10 -9.69 -5.25
N GLY A 236 -15.27 -9.63 -6.57
CA GLY A 236 -14.19 -9.58 -7.55
C GLY A 236 -13.69 -10.96 -7.97
N SER A 237 -12.45 -11.01 -8.44
CA SER A 237 -11.79 -12.22 -8.90
C SER A 237 -10.62 -12.62 -8.00
N PHE A 238 -10.15 -13.85 -8.18
CA PHE A 238 -9.00 -14.37 -7.44
C PHE A 238 -7.93 -14.88 -8.37
N GLU A 239 -6.68 -14.71 -7.95
CA GLU A 239 -5.56 -15.47 -8.47
C GLU A 239 -5.05 -16.41 -7.38
N PHE A 240 -4.82 -17.67 -7.73
CA PHE A 240 -4.21 -18.67 -6.87
C PHE A 240 -2.83 -18.98 -7.41
N ILE A 241 -1.83 -18.92 -6.54
CA ILE A 241 -0.43 -19.07 -6.86
C ILE A 241 0.14 -20.21 -6.04
N GLY A 242 0.71 -21.23 -6.70
CA GLY A 242 1.45 -22.29 -6.06
C GLY A 242 2.82 -21.80 -5.63
N THR A 243 3.16 -22.02 -4.35
CA THR A 243 4.47 -21.75 -3.75
C THR A 243 5.02 -23.04 -3.12
N GLU A 244 6.28 -23.03 -2.68
CA GLU A 244 6.87 -24.16 -1.95
C GLU A 244 6.14 -24.44 -0.62
N GLU A 245 5.52 -23.42 -0.01
CA GLU A 245 4.83 -23.52 1.28
C GLU A 245 3.33 -23.83 1.14
N GLY A 246 2.80 -23.82 -0.10
CA GLY A 246 1.38 -24.05 -0.37
C GLY A 246 0.81 -23.11 -1.42
N ILE A 247 -0.51 -22.87 -1.35
CA ILE A 247 -1.22 -22.01 -2.29
C ILE A 247 -1.53 -20.68 -1.64
N VAL A 248 -1.21 -19.60 -2.34
CA VAL A 248 -1.51 -18.22 -1.98
C VAL A 248 -2.70 -17.73 -2.79
N ALA A 249 -3.61 -16.99 -2.16
CA ALA A 249 -4.79 -16.41 -2.79
C ALA A 249 -4.72 -14.88 -2.80
N VAL A 250 -4.86 -14.28 -3.97
CA VAL A 250 -4.88 -12.82 -4.16
C VAL A 250 -6.23 -12.40 -4.74
N ASN A 251 -6.99 -11.60 -4.01
CA ASN A 251 -8.25 -11.04 -4.45
C ASN A 251 -8.01 -9.73 -5.22
N THR A 252 -8.55 -9.64 -6.44
CA THR A 252 -8.61 -8.41 -7.23
C THR A 252 -10.02 -7.85 -7.16
N VAL A 253 -10.17 -6.68 -6.54
CA VAL A 253 -11.46 -6.04 -6.27
C VAL A 253 -11.38 -4.54 -6.56
N ASP A 254 -12.45 -3.93 -7.07
CA ASP A 254 -12.47 -2.47 -7.24
C ASP A 254 -12.44 -1.75 -5.88
N VAL A 255 -11.80 -0.57 -5.85
CA VAL A 255 -11.51 0.17 -4.61
C VAL A 255 -12.80 0.54 -3.87
N GLU A 256 -13.88 0.94 -4.56
CA GLU A 256 -15.12 1.33 -3.90
C GLU A 256 -15.79 0.12 -3.23
N THR A 257 -15.80 -1.02 -3.91
CA THR A 257 -16.27 -2.28 -3.34
C THR A 257 -15.39 -2.73 -2.18
N TYR A 258 -14.06 -2.63 -2.30
CA TYR A 258 -13.15 -2.93 -1.19
C TYR A 258 -13.49 -2.08 0.05
N VAL A 259 -13.63 -0.76 -0.10
CA VAL A 259 -13.97 0.16 1.01
C VAL A 259 -15.32 -0.18 1.64
N ARG A 260 -16.32 -0.62 0.84
CA ARG A 260 -17.64 -1.09 1.36
C ARG A 260 -17.51 -2.27 2.31
N TYR A 261 -16.57 -3.18 2.08
CA TYR A 261 -16.34 -4.35 2.93
C TYR A 261 -15.38 -4.08 4.09
N VAL A 262 -14.50 -3.09 3.95
CA VAL A 262 -13.58 -2.64 5.02
C VAL A 262 -14.33 -1.81 6.05
N LEU A 263 -15.14 -0.84 5.63
CA LEU A 263 -15.74 0.13 6.53
C LEU A 263 -16.51 -0.48 7.71
N PRO A 264 -17.41 -1.49 7.53
CA PRO A 264 -18.12 -2.10 8.65
C PRO A 264 -17.24 -2.99 9.54
N SER A 265 -16.04 -3.38 9.07
CA SER A 265 -15.06 -4.13 9.88
C SER A 265 -14.19 -3.21 10.73
N GLU A 266 -13.99 -1.96 10.29
CA GLU A 266 -13.14 -0.96 10.95
C GLU A 266 -13.93 -0.10 11.93
N MET A 267 -15.17 0.31 11.59
CA MET A 267 -15.95 1.26 12.37
C MET A 267 -17.37 0.74 12.61
N PRO A 268 -17.92 0.85 13.83
CA PRO A 268 -19.29 0.46 14.12
C PRO A 268 -20.30 1.17 13.18
N SER A 269 -21.14 0.40 12.52
CA SER A 269 -22.15 0.91 11.58
C SER A 269 -23.23 1.81 12.22
N THR A 270 -23.24 1.89 13.56
CA THR A 270 -24.12 2.75 14.38
C THR A 270 -23.53 4.13 14.65
N PHE A 271 -22.30 4.40 14.19
CA PHE A 271 -21.68 5.71 14.32
C PHE A 271 -22.39 6.73 13.43
N ASP A 272 -22.20 8.01 13.74
CA ASP A 272 -22.79 9.11 12.97
C ASP A 272 -22.38 9.07 11.50
N ALA A 273 -23.28 9.46 10.60
CA ALA A 273 -23.05 9.42 9.16
C ALA A 273 -21.82 10.23 8.71
N GLU A 274 -21.52 11.37 9.36
CA GLU A 274 -20.34 12.17 9.03
C GLU A 274 -19.04 11.49 9.49
N ALA A 275 -19.06 10.75 10.61
CA ALA A 275 -17.94 9.93 11.04
C ALA A 275 -17.67 8.77 10.08
N LEU A 276 -18.74 8.06 9.63
CA LEU A 276 -18.63 6.99 8.64
C LEU A 276 -18.11 7.50 7.29
N LYS A 277 -18.55 8.70 6.85
CA LYS A 277 -18.01 9.35 5.64
C LYS A 277 -16.53 9.70 5.78
N ALA A 278 -16.12 10.25 6.93
CA ALA A 278 -14.71 10.55 7.20
C ALA A 278 -13.85 9.29 7.15
N GLN A 279 -14.30 8.20 7.79
CA GLN A 279 -13.60 6.91 7.75
C GLN A 279 -13.54 6.34 6.33
N ALA A 280 -14.62 6.43 5.54
CA ALA A 280 -14.62 5.95 4.16
C ALA A 280 -13.59 6.69 3.29
N VAL A 281 -13.48 8.02 3.43
CA VAL A 281 -12.47 8.83 2.74
C VAL A 281 -11.06 8.46 3.20
N CYS A 282 -10.83 8.30 4.51
CA CYS A 282 -9.54 7.89 5.05
C CYS A 282 -9.14 6.48 4.60
N ALA A 283 -10.06 5.51 4.64
CA ALA A 283 -9.82 4.14 4.21
C ALA A 283 -9.48 4.07 2.71
N ARG A 284 -10.21 4.81 1.88
CA ARG A 284 -9.93 4.92 0.43
C ARG A 284 -8.58 5.55 0.16
N THR A 285 -8.22 6.63 0.86
CA THR A 285 -6.93 7.29 0.74
C THR A 285 -5.78 6.36 1.12
N PHE A 286 -5.95 5.60 2.21
CA PHE A 286 -4.99 4.59 2.63
C PHE A 286 -4.75 3.55 1.53
N VAL A 287 -5.81 2.99 0.95
CA VAL A 287 -5.69 2.01 -0.15
C VAL A 287 -4.89 2.57 -1.32
N TYR A 288 -5.23 3.77 -1.79
CA TYR A 288 -4.50 4.40 -2.89
C TYR A 288 -3.03 4.67 -2.55
N SER A 289 -2.73 5.03 -1.30
CA SER A 289 -1.34 5.22 -0.84
C SER A 289 -0.53 3.92 -0.79
N GLN A 290 -1.20 2.75 -0.74
CA GLN A 290 -0.57 1.43 -0.69
C GLN A 290 -0.48 0.74 -2.06
N MET A 291 -0.98 1.33 -3.15
CA MET A 291 -0.95 0.66 -4.46
C MET A 291 0.46 0.36 -4.98
N LYS A 292 1.46 1.15 -4.56
CA LYS A 292 2.88 0.92 -4.86
C LYS A 292 3.61 0.10 -3.80
N ASN A 293 2.89 -0.47 -2.82
CA ASN A 293 3.53 -1.30 -1.79
C ASN A 293 4.07 -2.59 -2.40
N THR A 294 5.32 -2.92 -2.09
CA THR A 294 6.05 -4.06 -2.68
C THR A 294 6.21 -5.24 -1.72
N GLN A 295 5.67 -5.14 -0.51
CA GLN A 295 5.81 -6.19 0.52
C GLN A 295 5.37 -7.57 0.01
N TYR A 296 4.35 -7.61 -0.83
CA TYR A 296 3.80 -8.84 -1.42
C TYR A 296 3.97 -8.91 -2.94
N ALA A 297 4.99 -8.22 -3.49
CA ALA A 297 5.24 -8.19 -4.93
C ALA A 297 5.46 -9.58 -5.53
N LEU A 298 6.10 -10.50 -4.81
CA LEU A 298 6.30 -11.89 -5.21
C LEU A 298 4.98 -12.62 -5.47
N TYR A 299 3.95 -12.33 -4.68
CA TYR A 299 2.60 -12.90 -4.85
C TYR A 299 1.71 -12.07 -5.77
N GLY A 300 2.17 -10.88 -6.15
CA GLY A 300 1.37 -9.98 -6.99
C GLY A 300 0.25 -9.27 -6.22
N ALA A 301 0.42 -9.02 -4.92
CA ALA A 301 -0.52 -8.27 -4.10
C ALA A 301 0.09 -6.95 -3.60
N ASN A 302 -0.77 -5.95 -3.36
CA ASN A 302 -0.37 -4.65 -2.81
C ASN A 302 -0.44 -4.65 -1.29
N ILE A 303 -1.48 -5.26 -0.71
CA ILE A 303 -1.79 -5.29 0.72
C ILE A 303 -2.26 -6.68 1.14
N ASP A 304 -2.40 -6.91 2.45
CA ASP A 304 -3.13 -8.06 2.99
C ASP A 304 -4.45 -7.66 3.65
N ASN A 305 -5.24 -8.65 4.06
CA ASN A 305 -6.57 -8.48 4.66
C ASN A 305 -6.56 -8.36 6.19
N THR A 306 -5.40 -8.12 6.81
CA THR A 306 -5.24 -8.08 8.28
C THR A 306 -5.12 -6.66 8.83
N THR A 307 -5.04 -6.53 10.15
CA THR A 307 -4.78 -5.26 10.85
C THR A 307 -3.40 -4.64 10.55
N ALA A 308 -2.52 -5.32 9.80
CA ALA A 308 -1.28 -4.72 9.30
C ALA A 308 -1.55 -3.66 8.23
N PHE A 309 -2.68 -3.79 7.53
CA PHE A 309 -3.21 -2.84 6.55
C PHE A 309 -4.62 -2.40 6.94
N GLN A 310 -5.64 -3.14 6.50
CA GLN A 310 -7.05 -2.89 6.81
C GLN A 310 -7.79 -4.21 6.94
N VAL A 311 -8.69 -4.31 7.92
CA VAL A 311 -9.44 -5.54 8.15
C VAL A 311 -10.46 -5.74 7.02
N TYR A 312 -10.16 -6.70 6.14
CA TYR A 312 -10.98 -7.06 4.99
C TYR A 312 -11.43 -8.53 5.11
N ASN A 313 -12.59 -8.75 5.71
CA ASN A 313 -13.07 -10.08 6.13
C ASN A 313 -14.22 -10.63 5.28
N ALA A 314 -14.61 -9.99 4.19
CA ALA A 314 -15.83 -10.30 3.44
C ALA A 314 -17.08 -10.37 4.36
N SER A 315 -17.12 -9.54 5.40
CA SER A 315 -18.27 -9.43 6.30
C SER A 315 -19.45 -8.79 5.57
N GLU A 316 -20.66 -8.99 6.12
CA GLU A 316 -21.84 -8.34 5.57
C GLU A 316 -21.70 -6.82 5.55
N THR A 317 -22.02 -6.20 4.43
CA THR A 317 -22.17 -4.73 4.35
C THR A 317 -23.37 -4.25 5.15
N LYS A 318 -23.37 -3.00 5.58
CA LYS A 318 -24.48 -2.37 6.31
C LYS A 318 -24.96 -1.13 5.55
N GLN A 319 -26.24 -0.86 5.57
CA GLN A 319 -26.84 0.24 4.81
C GLN A 319 -26.15 1.59 5.13
N SER A 320 -25.92 1.90 6.41
CA SER A 320 -25.30 3.16 6.81
C SER A 320 -23.86 3.31 6.29
N THR A 321 -23.06 2.22 6.29
CA THR A 321 -21.70 2.22 5.74
C THR A 321 -21.71 2.30 4.23
N ASP A 322 -22.63 1.60 3.55
CA ASP A 322 -22.80 1.66 2.09
C ASP A 322 -23.16 3.08 1.62
N GLU A 323 -24.08 3.75 2.33
CA GLU A 323 -24.48 5.13 2.06
C GLU A 323 -23.29 6.09 2.24
N ALA A 324 -22.47 5.91 3.28
CA ALA A 324 -21.29 6.73 3.52
C ALA A 324 -20.24 6.57 2.41
N VAL A 325 -19.93 5.33 1.99
CA VAL A 325 -19.00 5.06 0.88
C VAL A 325 -19.53 5.68 -0.42
N LYS A 326 -20.80 5.47 -0.74
CA LYS A 326 -21.43 6.03 -1.95
C LYS A 326 -21.42 7.55 -1.96
N ALA A 327 -21.71 8.20 -0.81
CA ALA A 327 -21.73 9.65 -0.69
C ALA A 327 -20.35 10.31 -0.84
N THR A 328 -19.28 9.55 -0.65
CA THR A 328 -17.90 10.00 -0.72
C THR A 328 -17.09 9.31 -1.84
N ALA A 329 -17.77 8.68 -2.81
CA ALA A 329 -17.12 7.93 -3.88
C ALA A 329 -16.07 8.79 -4.60
N GLY A 330 -14.88 8.21 -4.84
CA GLY A 330 -13.76 8.87 -5.48
C GLY A 330 -13.04 9.93 -4.63
N GLN A 331 -13.52 10.25 -3.42
CA GLN A 331 -12.90 11.27 -2.58
C GLN A 331 -11.75 10.71 -1.75
N VAL A 332 -10.65 11.46 -1.73
CA VAL A 332 -9.40 11.13 -1.02
C VAL A 332 -8.84 12.35 -0.30
N VAL A 333 -7.91 12.14 0.60
CA VAL A 333 -7.21 13.21 1.34
C VAL A 333 -5.85 13.49 0.67
N SER A 334 -5.58 14.75 0.37
CA SER A 334 -4.30 15.20 -0.18
C SER A 334 -3.68 16.32 0.66
N CYS A 335 -2.36 16.36 0.72
CA CYS A 335 -1.57 17.48 1.18
C CYS A 335 -0.87 18.10 -0.04
N GLY A 336 -1.24 19.32 -0.40
CA GLY A 336 -0.87 19.89 -1.69
C GLY A 336 -1.42 19.04 -2.84
N ARG A 337 -0.53 18.46 -3.66
CA ARG A 337 -0.89 17.60 -4.81
C ARG A 337 -0.67 16.11 -4.58
N SER A 338 -0.17 15.73 -3.41
CA SER A 338 0.17 14.34 -3.09
C SER A 338 -0.87 13.72 -2.17
N LEU A 339 -1.18 12.44 -2.40
CA LEU A 339 -1.94 11.65 -1.44
C LEU A 339 -1.16 11.53 -0.13
N ILE A 340 -1.89 11.55 0.98
CA ILE A 340 -1.31 11.21 2.28
C ILE A 340 -1.56 9.74 2.62
N THR A 341 -0.82 9.19 3.58
CA THR A 341 -1.22 7.93 4.23
C THR A 341 -2.10 8.25 5.42
N CYS A 342 -3.39 7.95 5.32
CA CYS A 342 -4.34 8.16 6.41
C CYS A 342 -4.25 7.04 7.43
N TYR A 343 -3.47 7.23 8.49
CA TYR A 343 -3.45 6.34 9.66
C TYR A 343 -4.65 6.62 10.55
N TYR A 344 -5.32 5.58 11.01
CA TYR A 344 -6.47 5.68 11.92
C TYR A 344 -6.46 4.56 12.97
N PHE A 345 -7.12 4.79 14.06
CA PHE A 345 -7.19 3.88 15.20
C PHE A 345 -8.50 4.05 15.96
N SER A 346 -8.82 3.10 16.83
CA SER A 346 -10.12 3.06 17.47
C SER A 346 -10.35 4.23 18.45
N THR A 347 -9.51 4.38 19.47
CA THR A 347 -9.77 5.25 20.62
C THR A 347 -8.51 5.94 21.09
N SER A 348 -8.55 7.26 21.22
CA SER A 348 -7.51 8.06 21.85
C SER A 348 -7.63 8.03 23.39
N ALA A 349 -6.50 8.15 24.06
CA ALA A 349 -6.44 8.31 25.52
C ALA A 349 -6.65 9.78 26.00
N GLY A 350 -7.10 10.67 25.11
CA GLY A 350 -7.31 12.10 25.39
C GLY A 350 -6.49 13.01 24.46
N LYS A 351 -5.42 12.50 23.86
CA LYS A 351 -4.59 13.18 22.88
C LYS A 351 -4.06 12.18 21.88
N THR A 352 -4.05 12.51 20.58
CA THR A 352 -3.43 11.68 19.56
C THR A 352 -1.90 11.77 19.61
N GLU A 353 -1.22 10.89 18.89
CA GLU A 353 0.23 10.81 18.86
C GLU A 353 0.76 11.04 17.43
N ASP A 354 2.06 11.20 17.30
CA ASP A 354 2.77 11.27 16.02
C ASP A 354 3.64 10.02 15.77
N MET A 355 4.46 10.03 14.73
CA MET A 355 5.23 8.87 14.30
C MET A 355 6.38 8.48 15.25
N GLU A 356 6.64 9.25 16.32
CA GLU A 356 7.70 8.89 17.29
C GLU A 356 7.44 7.55 18.00
N VAL A 357 6.16 7.14 18.15
CA VAL A 357 5.79 5.83 18.73
C VAL A 357 6.26 4.64 17.86
N TRP A 358 6.55 4.89 16.58
CA TRP A 358 7.13 3.92 15.66
C TRP A 358 8.61 4.20 15.37
N SER A 359 9.24 5.10 16.12
CA SER A 359 10.64 5.53 15.93
C SER A 359 10.91 6.04 14.51
N SER A 360 9.90 6.68 13.87
CA SER A 360 9.94 7.19 12.51
C SER A 360 9.83 8.70 12.47
N SER A 361 10.27 9.32 11.37
CA SER A 361 10.06 10.74 11.13
C SER A 361 8.58 11.06 10.88
N THR A 362 8.09 12.11 11.48
CA THR A 362 6.70 12.55 11.37
C THR A 362 6.51 13.39 10.11
N PRO A 363 5.62 12.99 9.17
CA PRO A 363 5.24 13.85 8.04
C PRO A 363 4.50 15.10 8.51
N ASP A 364 4.61 16.19 7.75
CA ASP A 364 4.05 17.51 8.12
C ASP A 364 2.52 17.49 8.33
N PHE A 365 1.81 16.57 7.68
CA PHE A 365 0.36 16.42 7.82
C PHE A 365 -0.07 15.64 9.08
N ILE A 366 0.84 14.95 9.79
CA ILE A 366 0.56 14.28 11.06
C ILE A 366 0.88 15.25 12.20
N HIS A 367 -0.07 15.42 13.11
CA HIS A 367 0.12 16.23 14.31
C HIS A 367 -0.67 15.67 15.49
N LYS A 368 -0.26 16.02 16.68
CA LYS A 368 -0.94 15.63 17.93
C LYS A 368 -2.11 16.58 18.20
N VAL A 369 -3.32 16.04 18.38
CA VAL A 369 -4.52 16.82 18.70
C VAL A 369 -5.21 16.26 19.94
N GLU A 370 -5.93 17.11 20.65
CA GLU A 370 -6.82 16.69 21.73
C GLU A 370 -7.95 15.83 21.17
N SER A 371 -8.17 14.64 21.72
CA SER A 371 -9.24 13.74 21.32
C SER A 371 -9.75 13.00 22.56
N VAL A 372 -10.76 13.59 23.18
CA VAL A 372 -11.40 13.04 24.39
C VAL A 372 -12.50 12.08 23.97
N ASP A 373 -12.16 10.81 23.84
CA ASP A 373 -13.02 9.74 23.31
C ASP A 373 -13.80 9.02 24.44
N ASP A 374 -14.36 9.78 25.37
CA ASP A 374 -15.05 9.28 26.55
C ASP A 374 -16.35 8.50 26.25
N ASN A 375 -16.80 8.51 25.00
CA ASN A 375 -17.85 7.64 24.46
C ASN A 375 -17.35 6.21 24.13
N SER A 376 -16.04 5.94 24.24
CA SER A 376 -15.47 4.61 23.99
C SER A 376 -15.29 3.82 25.28
N PRO A 377 -15.59 2.49 25.29
CA PRO A 377 -15.23 1.61 26.41
C PRO A 377 -13.74 1.58 26.70
N TYR A 378 -12.90 1.78 25.69
CA TYR A 378 -11.44 1.76 25.81
C TYR A 378 -10.82 3.13 26.19
N TYR A 379 -11.62 4.17 26.42
CA TYR A 379 -11.09 5.49 26.78
C TYR A 379 -10.20 5.45 28.03
N ARG A 380 -10.57 4.61 29.00
CA ARG A 380 -9.74 4.26 30.16
C ARG A 380 -9.81 2.77 30.42
N TRP A 381 -8.70 2.21 30.85
CA TRP A 381 -8.64 0.79 31.19
C TRP A 381 -7.56 0.51 32.23
N THR A 382 -7.72 -0.60 32.94
CA THR A 382 -6.69 -1.15 33.82
C THR A 382 -6.39 -2.59 33.39
N SER A 383 -5.13 -3.01 33.51
CA SER A 383 -4.71 -4.38 33.24
C SER A 383 -3.84 -4.91 34.37
N GLU A 384 -4.10 -6.14 34.79
CA GLU A 384 -3.26 -6.86 35.72
C GLU A 384 -2.27 -7.73 34.96
N LEU A 385 -0.99 -7.59 35.29
CA LEU A 385 0.09 -8.41 34.75
C LEU A 385 0.63 -9.34 35.84
N ASP A 386 0.98 -10.57 35.45
CA ASP A 386 1.67 -11.53 36.26
C ASP A 386 2.93 -11.97 35.53
N LEU A 387 4.11 -11.56 35.99
CA LEU A 387 5.36 -11.86 35.31
C LEU A 387 5.69 -13.37 35.32
N SER A 388 5.09 -14.15 36.22
CA SER A 388 5.25 -15.61 36.25
C SER A 388 4.43 -16.34 35.18
N ALA A 389 3.49 -15.65 34.51
CA ALA A 389 2.60 -16.24 33.52
C ALA A 389 3.31 -16.62 32.20
N TYR A 390 4.47 -16.05 31.93
CA TYR A 390 5.22 -16.31 30.71
C TYR A 390 6.71 -16.49 30.98
N ASN A 391 7.28 -17.51 30.37
CA ASN A 391 8.72 -17.79 30.39
C ASN A 391 9.26 -17.56 28.98
N ASP A 392 9.98 -16.44 28.80
CA ASP A 392 10.54 -16.08 27.50
C ASP A 392 11.60 -17.12 27.07
N PRO A 393 11.54 -17.66 25.84
CA PRO A 393 12.48 -18.69 25.38
C PRO A 393 13.95 -18.26 25.40
N GLN A 394 14.24 -16.96 25.23
CA GLN A 394 15.59 -16.39 25.16
C GLN A 394 16.06 -15.83 26.50
N TYR A 395 15.16 -15.24 27.27
CA TYR A 395 15.50 -14.47 28.48
C TYR A 395 15.09 -15.17 29.77
N GLY A 396 14.10 -16.06 29.73
CA GLY A 396 13.57 -16.73 30.92
C GLY A 396 12.38 -15.99 31.55
N THR A 397 12.15 -16.21 32.84
CA THR A 397 11.05 -15.56 33.58
C THR A 397 11.39 -14.11 33.91
N ALA A 398 10.49 -13.20 33.57
CA ALA A 398 10.64 -11.78 33.88
C ALA A 398 10.59 -11.51 35.39
N THR A 399 11.40 -10.57 35.88
CA THR A 399 11.50 -10.19 37.28
C THR A 399 11.09 -8.74 37.55
N GLY A 400 10.94 -7.95 36.47
CA GLY A 400 10.56 -6.55 36.62
C GLY A 400 10.25 -5.87 35.28
N ILE A 401 9.49 -4.78 35.36
CA ILE A 401 9.15 -3.92 34.22
C ILE A 401 9.43 -2.47 34.64
N SER A 402 10.06 -1.69 33.75
CA SER A 402 10.23 -0.24 33.89
C SER A 402 9.91 0.49 32.60
N VAL A 403 9.24 1.63 32.71
CA VAL A 403 9.05 2.58 31.61
C VAL A 403 10.25 3.53 31.60
N ASP A 404 10.98 3.57 30.47
CA ASP A 404 12.20 4.35 30.34
C ASP A 404 11.94 5.72 29.72
N LYS A 405 11.01 5.78 28.76
CA LYS A 405 10.65 7.00 28.03
C LYS A 405 9.16 7.02 27.70
N THR A 406 8.55 8.20 27.87
CA THR A 406 7.14 8.46 27.53
C THR A 406 7.06 9.72 26.68
N SER A 407 6.13 9.77 25.72
CA SER A 407 5.82 10.97 24.94
C SER A 407 5.03 12.00 25.77
N ASP A 408 4.86 13.22 25.23
CA ASP A 408 4.02 14.27 25.82
C ASP A 408 2.51 13.95 25.77
N ALA A 409 2.09 13.02 24.91
CA ALA A 409 0.73 12.50 24.88
C ALA A 409 0.51 11.27 25.81
N GLY A 410 1.55 10.84 26.53
CA GLY A 410 1.48 9.75 27.51
C GLY A 410 1.74 8.36 26.96
N TYR A 411 2.17 8.22 25.70
CA TYR A 411 2.53 6.93 25.11
C TYR A 411 3.93 6.50 25.54
N VAL A 412 4.09 5.24 25.95
CA VAL A 412 5.37 4.63 26.27
C VAL A 412 6.17 4.44 24.97
N LEU A 413 7.32 5.11 24.89
CA LEU A 413 8.24 5.06 23.73
C LEU A 413 9.39 4.06 23.96
N SER A 414 9.68 3.74 25.21
CA SER A 414 10.69 2.75 25.59
C SER A 414 10.31 2.08 26.89
N LEU A 415 10.38 0.76 26.91
CA LEU A 415 10.08 -0.11 28.03
C LEU A 415 11.20 -1.12 28.21
N THR A 416 11.66 -1.33 29.46
CA THR A 416 12.61 -2.39 29.76
C THR A 416 11.94 -3.48 30.61
N ILE A 417 12.08 -4.75 30.16
CA ILE A 417 11.73 -5.96 30.90
C ILE A 417 13.02 -6.59 31.43
N ASN A 418 13.07 -6.81 32.75
CA ASN A 418 14.20 -7.40 33.45
C ASN A 418 13.99 -8.90 33.66
N TYR A 419 15.05 -9.70 33.49
CA TYR A 419 15.07 -11.14 33.62
C TYR A 419 16.24 -11.59 34.52
N GLY A 420 16.26 -11.07 35.75
CA GLY A 420 17.38 -11.27 36.67
C GLY A 420 18.63 -10.47 36.28
N ASN A 421 19.65 -11.12 35.73
CA ASN A 421 20.88 -10.48 35.27
C ASN A 421 20.88 -10.04 33.79
N LYS A 422 19.76 -10.23 33.10
CA LYS A 422 19.54 -9.80 31.71
C LYS A 422 18.40 -8.77 31.66
N SER A 423 18.36 -8.00 30.61
CA SER A 423 17.24 -7.09 30.32
C SER A 423 17.00 -6.99 28.82
N GLN A 424 15.77 -6.68 28.45
CA GLN A 424 15.35 -6.40 27.09
C GLN A 424 14.69 -5.03 27.05
N THR A 425 15.19 -4.13 26.24
CA THR A 425 14.57 -2.83 25.97
C THR A 425 13.79 -2.89 24.65
N ILE A 426 12.54 -2.44 24.69
CA ILE A 426 11.59 -2.48 23.56
C ILE A 426 11.15 -1.04 23.29
N THR A 427 11.23 -0.61 22.02
CA THR A 427 10.98 0.79 21.63
C THR A 427 9.85 0.99 20.62
N ALA A 428 9.35 -0.08 19.99
CA ALA A 428 8.22 0.02 19.06
C ALA A 428 6.89 -0.19 19.78
N GLU A 429 5.92 0.69 19.56
CA GLU A 429 4.59 0.66 20.20
C GLU A 429 3.92 -0.72 20.11
N ASN A 430 3.87 -1.30 18.92
CA ASN A 430 3.27 -2.60 18.69
C ASN A 430 3.99 -3.73 19.44
N ASP A 431 5.32 -3.68 19.51
CA ASP A 431 6.12 -4.69 20.21
C ASP A 431 5.99 -4.55 21.73
N ILE A 432 5.90 -3.31 22.26
CA ILE A 432 5.57 -3.06 23.67
C ILE A 432 4.22 -3.68 24.03
N ARG A 433 3.19 -3.45 23.22
CA ARG A 433 1.84 -4.00 23.44
C ARG A 433 1.84 -5.53 23.40
N LYS A 434 2.52 -6.15 22.45
CA LYS A 434 2.65 -7.61 22.34
C LYS A 434 3.43 -8.20 23.51
N ALA A 435 4.58 -7.62 23.86
CA ALA A 435 5.41 -8.11 24.96
C ALA A 435 4.65 -8.12 26.29
N LEU A 436 3.89 -7.05 26.59
CA LEU A 436 3.08 -7.01 27.79
C LEU A 436 1.83 -7.89 27.72
N GLY A 437 1.32 -8.18 26.52
CA GLY A 437 0.23 -9.12 26.31
C GLY A 437 0.52 -10.52 26.84
N HIS A 438 1.77 -10.98 26.77
CA HIS A 438 2.17 -12.29 27.33
C HIS A 438 1.97 -12.43 28.84
N TYR A 439 2.03 -11.33 29.59
CA TYR A 439 1.89 -11.30 31.04
C TYR A 439 0.49 -10.91 31.50
N GLN A 440 -0.38 -10.49 30.57
CA GLN A 440 -1.71 -9.98 30.85
C GLN A 440 -2.66 -11.09 31.26
N LYS A 441 -3.41 -10.88 32.37
CA LYS A 441 -4.50 -11.74 32.81
C LYS A 441 -5.85 -11.25 32.31
N LYS A 442 -6.13 -9.99 32.53
CA LYS A 442 -7.40 -9.35 32.18
C LYS A 442 -7.21 -7.85 31.96
N VAL A 443 -8.08 -7.28 31.15
CA VAL A 443 -8.24 -5.82 30.98
C VAL A 443 -9.65 -5.44 31.44
N THR A 444 -9.76 -4.53 32.38
CA THR A 444 -11.03 -3.94 32.80
C THR A 444 -11.18 -2.59 32.11
N LEU A 445 -12.27 -2.43 31.35
CA LEU A 445 -12.55 -1.25 30.55
C LEU A 445 -13.29 -0.17 31.33
N ASN A 446 -13.45 1.02 30.74
CA ASN A 446 -14.13 2.18 31.32
C ASN A 446 -15.60 1.92 31.74
N ASP A 447 -16.28 1.04 31.00
CA ASP A 447 -17.66 0.61 31.27
C ASP A 447 -17.74 -0.58 32.25
N SER A 448 -16.63 -0.91 32.91
CA SER A 448 -16.47 -2.06 33.82
C SER A 448 -16.55 -3.43 33.13
N SER A 449 -16.66 -3.50 31.81
CA SER A 449 -16.54 -4.76 31.08
C SER A 449 -15.11 -5.29 31.15
N VAL A 450 -14.95 -6.62 31.08
CA VAL A 450 -13.66 -7.29 31.17
C VAL A 450 -13.34 -7.98 29.85
N ARG A 451 -12.08 -7.89 29.43
CA ARG A 451 -11.52 -8.64 28.32
C ARG A 451 -10.42 -9.55 28.84
N GLU A 452 -10.44 -10.79 28.44
CA GLU A 452 -9.44 -11.80 28.81
C GLU A 452 -8.74 -12.33 27.56
N ASN A 453 -7.53 -12.85 27.75
CA ASN A 453 -6.75 -13.51 26.68
C ASN A 453 -6.52 -12.63 25.44
N MET A 454 -6.33 -11.34 25.61
CA MET A 454 -5.92 -10.47 24.52
C MET A 454 -4.46 -10.76 24.16
N SER A 455 -4.14 -10.91 22.88
CA SER A 455 -2.77 -11.15 22.41
C SER A 455 -1.82 -9.98 22.64
N MET A 456 -2.35 -8.79 22.92
CA MET A 456 -1.62 -7.57 23.25
C MET A 456 -2.47 -6.66 24.14
N ILE A 457 -1.84 -5.74 24.88
CA ILE A 457 -2.57 -4.71 25.63
C ILE A 457 -3.22 -3.68 24.68
N PRO A 458 -4.28 -2.95 25.11
CA PRO A 458 -5.08 -2.11 24.21
C PRO A 458 -4.31 -0.99 23.49
N SER A 459 -3.39 -0.33 24.20
CA SER A 459 -2.55 0.75 23.65
C SER A 459 -1.21 0.81 24.40
N ALA A 460 -0.26 1.58 23.90
CA ALA A 460 0.97 1.91 24.63
C ALA A 460 0.82 3.17 25.52
N CYS A 461 -0.37 3.74 25.63
CA CYS A 461 -0.62 4.88 26.53
C CYS A 461 -1.02 4.37 27.92
N PHE A 462 -0.04 4.19 28.81
CA PHE A 462 -0.26 3.68 30.17
C PHE A 462 0.84 4.09 31.14
N SER A 463 0.51 4.00 32.44
CA SER A 463 1.47 4.00 33.55
C SER A 463 1.56 2.61 34.19
N VAL A 464 2.68 2.31 34.82
CA VAL A 464 2.97 1.03 35.50
C VAL A 464 3.07 1.23 37.00
N SER A 465 2.37 0.41 37.77
CA SER A 465 2.49 0.33 39.21
C SER A 465 2.90 -1.09 39.62
N ALA A 466 4.00 -1.20 40.39
CA ALA A 466 4.44 -2.49 40.92
C ALA A 466 3.57 -2.90 42.10
N GLY A 467 3.10 -4.14 42.11
CA GLY A 467 2.47 -4.85 43.19
C GLY A 467 3.43 -5.81 43.89
N ALA A 468 2.90 -6.70 44.71
CA ALA A 468 3.68 -7.74 45.39
C ALA A 468 3.92 -8.94 44.44
N ASN A 469 5.00 -9.70 44.66
CA ASN A 469 5.27 -11.01 44.06
C ASN A 469 5.25 -11.04 42.52
N GLY A 470 5.81 -10.03 41.87
CA GLY A 470 5.88 -9.98 40.41
C GLY A 470 4.57 -9.61 39.69
N HIS A 471 3.57 -9.17 40.45
CA HIS A 471 2.35 -8.59 39.91
C HIS A 471 2.55 -7.10 39.61
N TYR A 472 1.97 -6.63 38.50
CA TYR A 472 1.96 -5.22 38.11
C TYR A 472 0.54 -4.81 37.71
N THR A 473 0.23 -3.54 37.89
CA THR A 473 -1.00 -2.94 37.38
C THR A 473 -0.63 -1.90 36.33
N LEU A 474 -1.19 -2.02 35.14
CA LEU A 474 -1.20 -0.99 34.13
C LEU A 474 -2.47 -0.14 34.28
N SER A 475 -2.32 1.18 34.30
CA SER A 475 -3.43 2.14 34.22
C SER A 475 -3.27 2.91 32.90
N GLY A 476 -4.13 2.65 31.94
CA GLY A 476 -4.00 3.15 30.57
C GLY A 476 -5.28 3.71 29.99
N GLY A 477 -5.19 4.14 28.75
CA GLY A 477 -6.31 4.61 27.94
C GLY A 477 -6.05 4.43 26.47
N GLY A 478 -7.13 4.42 25.69
CA GLY A 478 -7.07 4.27 24.25
C GLY A 478 -7.02 2.83 23.76
N PHE A 479 -7.25 2.66 22.45
CA PHE A 479 -7.14 1.40 21.73
C PHE A 479 -6.58 1.62 20.34
N GLY A 480 -5.40 1.07 20.07
CA GLY A 480 -4.63 1.24 18.85
C GLY A 480 -3.37 2.08 19.04
N HIS A 481 -2.75 2.48 17.93
CA HIS A 481 -1.44 3.13 17.90
C HIS A 481 -1.44 4.64 18.25
N GLY A 482 -2.60 5.29 18.21
CA GLY A 482 -2.75 6.71 18.59
C GLY A 482 -2.46 7.72 17.47
N ILE A 483 -1.99 7.32 16.30
CA ILE A 483 -1.57 8.23 15.23
C ILE A 483 -2.74 8.59 14.31
N GLY A 484 -2.92 9.88 14.04
CA GLY A 484 -3.88 10.40 13.08
C GLY A 484 -5.32 10.33 13.56
N PHE A 485 -6.22 9.76 12.77
CA PHE A 485 -7.67 9.82 12.94
C PHE A 485 -8.18 8.84 14.02
N SER A 486 -8.85 9.35 15.06
CA SER A 486 -9.54 8.52 16.05
C SER A 486 -10.99 8.27 15.64
N GLN A 487 -11.39 7.00 15.60
CA GLN A 487 -12.73 6.59 15.18
C GLN A 487 -13.82 7.04 16.17
N TYR A 488 -13.61 6.83 17.47
CA TYR A 488 -14.55 7.30 18.50
C TYR A 488 -14.54 8.82 18.68
N GLY A 489 -13.39 9.45 18.50
CA GLY A 489 -13.29 10.91 18.48
C GLY A 489 -14.04 11.52 17.30
N ALA A 490 -13.94 10.90 16.12
CA ALA A 490 -14.68 11.31 14.93
C ALA A 490 -16.21 11.20 15.11
N ASP A 491 -16.70 10.10 15.72
CA ASP A 491 -18.12 9.95 16.05
C ASP A 491 -18.60 11.04 17.02
N LYS A 492 -17.77 11.39 18.00
CA LYS A 492 -18.08 12.48 18.94
C LYS A 492 -18.13 13.84 18.24
N LEU A 493 -17.17 14.15 17.36
CA LEU A 493 -17.16 15.40 16.57
C LEU A 493 -18.37 15.48 15.63
N ALA A 494 -18.70 14.38 14.94
CA ALA A 494 -19.87 14.30 14.07
C ALA A 494 -21.17 14.57 14.84
N LYS A 495 -21.36 13.95 16.00
CA LYS A 495 -22.52 14.18 16.89
C LYS A 495 -22.57 15.62 17.43
N ALA A 496 -21.43 16.32 17.49
CA ALA A 496 -21.36 17.74 17.80
C ALA A 496 -21.63 18.66 16.60
N GLY A 497 -21.88 18.10 15.40
CA GLY A 497 -22.25 18.84 14.19
C GLY A 497 -21.11 19.11 13.21
N SER A 498 -19.93 18.49 13.40
CA SER A 498 -18.83 18.61 12.46
C SER A 498 -19.09 17.78 11.18
N SER A 499 -18.80 18.36 10.01
CA SER A 499 -18.85 17.60 8.76
C SER A 499 -17.64 16.63 8.65
N TYR A 500 -17.74 15.61 7.79
CA TYR A 500 -16.63 14.68 7.55
C TYR A 500 -15.35 15.39 7.09
N LYS A 501 -15.46 16.53 6.36
CA LYS A 501 -14.29 17.32 5.95
C LYS A 501 -13.65 18.04 7.13
N ASP A 502 -14.47 18.60 8.02
CA ASP A 502 -13.97 19.26 9.24
C ASP A 502 -13.30 18.24 10.17
N ILE A 503 -13.87 17.03 10.29
CA ILE A 503 -13.31 15.93 11.07
C ILE A 503 -11.94 15.51 10.50
N ILE A 504 -11.82 15.31 9.20
CA ILE A 504 -10.53 14.98 8.55
C ILE A 504 -9.52 16.11 8.78
N GLY A 505 -9.89 17.38 8.57
CA GLY A 505 -9.03 18.54 8.80
C GLY A 505 -8.65 18.77 10.26
N TYR A 506 -9.39 18.19 11.21
CA TYR A 506 -9.04 18.21 12.63
C TYR A 506 -7.87 17.27 12.94
N TYR A 507 -7.89 16.05 12.37
CA TYR A 507 -6.86 15.04 12.66
C TYR A 507 -5.63 15.13 11.77
N TYR A 508 -5.75 15.71 10.57
CA TYR A 508 -4.62 15.89 9.65
C TYR A 508 -4.46 17.36 9.30
N LYS A 509 -3.22 17.84 9.37
CA LYS A 509 -2.87 19.23 9.15
C LYS A 509 -2.63 19.53 7.66
N ASP A 510 -3.06 20.72 7.22
CA ASP A 510 -2.81 21.25 5.87
C ASP A 510 -3.28 20.31 4.73
N VAL A 511 -4.39 19.61 4.97
CA VAL A 511 -4.97 18.67 4.01
C VAL A 511 -6.28 19.17 3.42
N THR A 512 -6.64 18.62 2.27
CA THR A 512 -7.92 18.84 1.60
C THR A 512 -8.51 17.52 1.12
N VAL A 513 -9.85 17.42 1.14
CA VAL A 513 -10.57 16.30 0.52
C VAL A 513 -10.84 16.67 -0.93
N VAL A 514 -10.29 15.89 -1.85
CA VAL A 514 -10.35 16.10 -3.30
C VAL A 514 -10.83 14.84 -4.02
N ASP A 515 -11.18 14.96 -5.29
CA ASP A 515 -11.43 13.80 -6.15
C ASP A 515 -10.10 13.16 -6.56
N ILE A 516 -10.03 11.83 -6.57
CA ILE A 516 -8.82 11.06 -6.93
C ILE A 516 -8.31 11.41 -8.33
N SER A 517 -9.19 11.77 -9.27
CA SER A 517 -8.78 12.16 -10.62
C SER A 517 -7.91 13.43 -10.64
N SER A 518 -8.07 14.31 -9.65
CA SER A 518 -7.25 15.53 -9.52
C SER A 518 -5.81 15.25 -9.05
N VAL A 519 -5.58 14.10 -8.40
CA VAL A 519 -4.27 13.68 -7.90
C VAL A 519 -3.55 12.79 -8.93
N ARG A 520 -4.29 11.98 -9.70
CA ARG A 520 -3.75 11.06 -10.72
C ARG A 520 -2.96 11.74 -11.84
N SER A 521 -3.26 12.99 -12.16
CA SER A 521 -2.63 13.70 -13.28
C SER A 521 -1.16 14.08 -13.05
N GLU A 522 -0.60 13.82 -11.85
CA GLU A 522 0.74 14.29 -11.46
C GLU A 522 1.62 13.20 -10.79
N GLN A 523 1.11 11.96 -10.62
CA GLN A 523 1.89 10.79 -10.16
C GLN A 523 2.53 10.05 -11.32
#